data_ff49584438eeb3f2a753e2072399c609
#
_entry.id   ff49584438eeb3f2a753e2072399c609
#
_cell.length_a   1.000
_cell.length_b   1.000
_cell.length_c   1.000
_cell.angle_alpha   90.00
_cell.angle_beta   90.00
_cell.angle_gamma   90.00
#
_symmetry.space_group_name_H-M   'P 1'
#
loop_
_entity.id
_entity.type
_entity.pdbx_description
1 polymer ?
#
loop_
_entity_poly.entity_id
_entity_poly.type
_entity_poly.pdbx_seq_one_letter_code
_entity_poly.pdbx_strand_id
1 'polypeptide(L)'
;MVEKLFKQKIISFKVKNKIIYGLQKIEKQISKNNFEFNKKYEDIHMNIEKKLFQIIGDEAGYIHTARSRNDQVITDFKMWIRSATKKINTNLEKIVRSSIKLAEKNIETVMPGFTHLKNAQPISLAHYFMAYVEIFRRDQKRFINNVEILNECPLGVAALSGTSFNIDRYYTSKKKIRSF
;
A
#
# COMPACT_ATOMS: atom_id res chain seq x y z
N MET A 1 7.05 -1.10 -14.43
CA MET A 1 8.47 -1.34 -14.79
C MET A 1 8.60 -1.89 -16.20
N VAL A 2 8.12 -3.08 -16.53
CA VAL A 2 8.28 -3.77 -17.82
C VAL A 2 7.84 -2.92 -19.02
N GLU A 3 6.66 -2.28 -18.94
CA GLU A 3 6.18 -1.36 -19.98
C GLU A 3 7.13 -0.16 -20.22
N LYS A 4 7.77 0.33 -19.16
CA LYS A 4 8.77 1.40 -19.26
C LYS A 4 10.00 0.94 -20.03
N LEU A 5 10.54 -0.24 -19.68
CA LEU A 5 11.68 -0.81 -20.38
C LEU A 5 11.41 -1.01 -21.89
N PHE A 6 10.18 -1.42 -22.22
CA PHE A 6 9.77 -1.53 -23.63
C PHE A 6 9.68 -0.16 -24.31
N LYS A 7 9.04 0.82 -23.69
CA LYS A 7 8.92 2.19 -24.26
C LYS A 7 10.28 2.83 -24.50
N GLN A 8 11.24 2.55 -23.62
CA GLN A 8 12.63 3.02 -23.75
C GLN A 8 13.48 2.15 -24.66
N LYS A 9 12.88 1.20 -25.40
CA LYS A 9 13.57 0.28 -26.33
C LYS A 9 14.67 -0.57 -25.68
N ILE A 10 14.63 -0.77 -24.37
CA ILE A 10 15.58 -1.61 -23.62
C ILE A 10 15.24 -3.10 -23.82
N ILE A 11 13.95 -3.42 -23.96
CA ILE A 11 13.46 -4.77 -24.24
C ILE A 11 12.56 -4.77 -25.48
N SER A 12 12.50 -5.90 -26.18
CA SER A 12 11.60 -6.09 -27.33
C SER A 12 10.15 -6.29 -26.89
N PHE A 13 9.22 -6.13 -27.82
CA PHE A 13 7.78 -6.43 -27.59
C PHE A 13 7.55 -7.89 -27.16
N LYS A 14 8.30 -8.82 -27.77
CA LYS A 14 8.24 -10.25 -27.43
C LYS A 14 8.63 -10.51 -25.99
N VAL A 15 9.76 -9.94 -25.55
CA VAL A 15 10.26 -10.06 -24.16
C VAL A 15 9.27 -9.43 -23.17
N LYS A 16 8.76 -8.22 -23.48
CA LYS A 16 7.73 -7.58 -22.65
C LYS A 16 6.53 -8.50 -22.41
N ASN A 17 5.98 -9.08 -23.46
CA ASN A 17 4.80 -9.94 -23.36
C ASN A 17 5.09 -11.24 -22.60
N LYS A 18 6.26 -11.87 -22.78
CA LYS A 18 6.68 -13.02 -22.00
C LYS A 18 6.73 -12.70 -20.49
N ILE A 19 7.35 -11.58 -20.12
CA ILE A 19 7.44 -11.16 -18.71
C ILE A 19 6.07 -10.91 -18.14
N ILE A 20 5.18 -10.20 -18.82
CA ILE A 20 3.81 -9.92 -18.38
C ILE A 20 3.05 -11.22 -18.19
N TYR A 21 3.12 -12.14 -19.14
CA TYR A 21 2.49 -13.46 -19.05
C TYR A 21 2.99 -14.24 -17.82
N GLY A 22 4.30 -14.29 -17.62
CA GLY A 22 4.89 -14.98 -16.46
C GLY A 22 4.43 -14.39 -15.12
N LEU A 23 4.42 -13.06 -15.01
CA LEU A 23 3.94 -12.37 -13.81
C LEU A 23 2.46 -12.61 -13.55
N GLN A 24 1.60 -12.58 -14.56
CA GLN A 24 0.17 -12.90 -14.42
C GLN A 24 -0.07 -14.35 -13.97
N LYS A 25 0.77 -15.29 -14.44
CA LYS A 25 0.71 -16.67 -13.98
C LYS A 25 1.07 -16.80 -12.50
N ILE A 26 2.12 -16.08 -12.06
CA ILE A 26 2.53 -16.03 -10.66
C ILE A 26 1.43 -15.40 -9.80
N GLU A 27 0.86 -14.26 -10.21
CA GLU A 27 -0.24 -13.59 -9.51
C GLU A 27 -1.44 -14.52 -9.31
N LYS A 28 -1.81 -15.29 -10.34
CA LYS A 28 -2.87 -16.30 -10.23
C LYS A 28 -2.52 -17.42 -9.25
N GLN A 29 -1.26 -17.82 -9.15
CA GLN A 29 -0.82 -18.83 -8.17
C GLN A 29 -0.92 -18.28 -6.74
N ILE A 30 -0.47 -17.04 -6.51
CA ILE A 30 -0.54 -16.38 -5.20
C ILE A 30 -2.01 -16.19 -4.78
N SER A 31 -2.87 -15.69 -5.67
CA SER A 31 -4.29 -15.44 -5.37
C SER A 31 -5.09 -16.73 -5.06
N LYS A 32 -4.61 -17.87 -5.54
CA LYS A 32 -5.21 -19.20 -5.26
C LYS A 32 -4.54 -19.94 -4.11
N ASN A 33 -3.61 -19.30 -3.38
CA ASN A 33 -2.78 -19.91 -2.34
C ASN A 33 -1.97 -21.13 -2.82
N ASN A 34 -1.62 -21.18 -4.11
CA ASN A 34 -0.86 -22.27 -4.74
C ASN A 34 0.59 -21.86 -5.06
N PHE A 35 1.08 -20.79 -4.44
CA PHE A 35 2.45 -20.32 -4.58
C PHE A 35 3.24 -20.65 -3.30
N GLU A 36 4.27 -21.48 -3.45
CA GLU A 36 5.15 -21.84 -2.35
C GLU A 36 6.29 -20.81 -2.24
N PHE A 37 6.37 -20.13 -1.10
CA PHE A 37 7.47 -19.25 -0.76
C PHE A 37 8.62 -20.05 -0.16
N ASN A 38 9.77 -20.05 -0.85
CA ASN A 38 10.97 -20.71 -0.35
C ASN A 38 11.70 -19.78 0.63
N LYS A 39 11.82 -20.22 1.87
CA LYS A 39 12.51 -19.48 2.95
C LYS A 39 14.03 -19.36 2.77
N LYS A 40 14.61 -20.08 1.81
CA LYS A 40 16.04 -19.96 1.45
C LYS A 40 16.33 -18.70 0.62
N TYR A 41 15.29 -18.07 0.06
CA TYR A 41 15.44 -16.82 -0.67
C TYR A 41 15.29 -15.64 0.27
N GLU A 42 16.03 -14.58 0.00
CA GLU A 42 16.11 -13.38 0.83
C GLU A 42 14.74 -12.76 1.14
N ASP A 43 13.88 -12.66 0.13
CA ASP A 43 12.59 -11.99 0.23
C ASP A 43 11.54 -12.53 -0.76
N ILE A 44 10.34 -11.95 -0.71
CA ILE A 44 9.24 -12.25 -1.64
C ILE A 44 9.62 -11.90 -3.09
N HIS A 45 10.38 -10.85 -3.31
CA HIS A 45 10.74 -10.41 -4.65
C HIS A 45 11.70 -11.40 -5.31
N MET A 46 12.66 -11.96 -4.56
CA MET A 46 13.52 -13.02 -5.05
C MET A 46 12.74 -14.30 -5.36
N ASN A 47 11.76 -14.65 -4.53
CA ASN A 47 10.87 -15.79 -4.80
C ASN A 47 10.12 -15.60 -6.13
N ILE A 48 9.58 -14.42 -6.38
CA ILE A 48 8.88 -14.09 -7.63
C ILE A 48 9.84 -14.09 -8.81
N GLU A 49 11.03 -13.53 -8.68
CA GLU A 49 12.05 -13.52 -9.75
C GLU A 49 12.52 -14.93 -10.13
N LYS A 50 12.78 -15.79 -9.15
CA LYS A 50 13.14 -17.19 -9.38
C LYS A 50 11.99 -17.97 -10.04
N LYS A 51 10.76 -17.74 -9.60
CA LYS A 51 9.59 -18.35 -10.23
C LYS A 51 9.37 -17.86 -11.65
N LEU A 52 9.58 -16.58 -11.90
CA LEU A 52 9.52 -16.02 -13.25
C LEU A 52 10.55 -16.66 -14.16
N PHE A 53 11.79 -16.82 -13.70
CA PHE A 53 12.84 -17.51 -14.42
C PHE A 53 12.45 -18.94 -14.80
N GLN A 54 11.82 -19.69 -13.89
CA GLN A 54 11.31 -21.04 -14.18
C GLN A 54 10.25 -21.05 -15.28
N ILE A 55 9.46 -19.97 -15.44
CA ILE A 55 8.36 -19.89 -16.40
C ILE A 55 8.83 -19.43 -17.78
N ILE A 56 9.72 -18.44 -17.84
CA ILE A 56 10.07 -17.76 -19.11
C ILE A 56 11.56 -17.84 -19.48
N GLY A 57 12.41 -18.39 -18.62
CA GLY A 57 13.86 -18.51 -18.86
C GLY A 57 14.62 -17.20 -18.61
N ASP A 58 15.73 -17.01 -19.30
CA ASP A 58 16.71 -15.92 -19.09
C ASP A 58 16.11 -14.52 -19.24
N GLU A 59 15.07 -14.37 -20.06
CA GLU A 59 14.40 -13.08 -20.22
C GLU A 59 13.79 -12.55 -18.91
N ALA A 60 13.61 -13.39 -17.89
CA ALA A 60 13.21 -12.97 -16.55
C ALA A 60 14.19 -11.96 -15.94
N GLY A 61 15.47 -12.05 -16.25
CA GLY A 61 16.50 -11.13 -15.74
C GLY A 61 16.25 -9.66 -16.09
N TYR A 62 15.57 -9.38 -17.19
CA TYR A 62 15.24 -8.00 -17.57
C TYR A 62 14.35 -7.26 -16.56
N ILE A 63 13.62 -7.98 -15.71
CA ILE A 63 12.79 -7.33 -14.69
C ILE A 63 13.64 -6.56 -13.66
N HIS A 64 14.91 -6.91 -13.51
CA HIS A 64 15.85 -6.26 -12.60
C HIS A 64 16.60 -5.07 -13.23
N THR A 65 16.48 -4.86 -14.53
CA THR A 65 17.20 -3.79 -15.26
C THR A 65 16.89 -2.41 -14.69
N ALA A 66 17.94 -1.61 -14.47
CA ALA A 66 17.88 -0.24 -13.95
C ALA A 66 17.12 -0.12 -12.60
N ARG A 67 17.30 -1.10 -11.73
CA ARG A 67 16.63 -1.19 -10.43
C ARG A 67 17.57 -1.80 -9.39
N SER A 68 17.47 -1.33 -8.15
CA SER A 68 18.00 -2.00 -6.96
C SER A 68 16.89 -2.78 -6.26
N ARG A 69 17.25 -3.75 -5.45
CA ARG A 69 16.30 -4.37 -4.52
C ARG A 69 15.75 -3.34 -3.54
N ASN A 70 16.57 -2.41 -3.06
CA ASN A 70 16.19 -1.38 -2.10
C ASN A 70 15.10 -0.44 -2.62
N ASP A 71 15.26 0.13 -3.83
CA ASP A 71 14.24 1.02 -4.39
C ASP A 71 12.94 0.29 -4.74
N GLN A 72 13.03 -1.00 -5.08
CA GLN A 72 11.88 -1.87 -5.28
C GLN A 72 11.11 -2.09 -3.98
N VAL A 73 11.78 -2.54 -2.92
CA VAL A 73 11.17 -2.87 -1.62
C VAL A 73 10.47 -1.64 -1.03
N ILE A 74 11.14 -0.49 -1.02
CA ILE A 74 10.55 0.74 -0.49
C ILE A 74 9.35 1.20 -1.33
N THR A 75 9.41 1.07 -2.66
CA THR A 75 8.28 1.42 -3.53
C THR A 75 7.06 0.53 -3.23
N ASP A 76 7.28 -0.78 -3.12
CA ASP A 76 6.24 -1.75 -2.82
C ASP A 76 5.62 -1.51 -1.44
N PHE A 77 6.46 -1.28 -0.43
CA PHE A 77 6.02 -0.97 0.93
C PHE A 77 5.20 0.34 1.00
N LYS A 78 5.63 1.40 0.32
CA LYS A 78 4.85 2.65 0.21
C LYS A 78 3.48 2.40 -0.44
N MET A 79 3.40 1.58 -1.47
CA MET A 79 2.13 1.21 -2.12
C MET A 79 1.22 0.42 -1.17
N TRP A 80 1.78 -0.52 -0.40
CA TRP A 80 1.04 -1.27 0.62
C TRP A 80 0.51 -0.36 1.72
N ILE A 81 1.34 0.55 2.29
CA ILE A 81 0.90 1.50 3.32
C ILE A 81 -0.29 2.33 2.81
N ARG A 82 -0.23 2.84 1.59
CA ARG A 82 -1.34 3.62 0.99
C ARG A 82 -2.63 2.81 0.93
N SER A 83 -2.55 1.58 0.47
CA SER A 83 -3.70 0.67 0.40
C SER A 83 -4.25 0.34 1.79
N ALA A 84 -3.39 0.05 2.75
CA ALA A 84 -3.75 -0.21 4.14
C ALA A 84 -4.42 1.01 4.79
N THR A 85 -3.84 2.20 4.61
CA THR A 85 -4.39 3.46 5.13
C THR A 85 -5.77 3.76 4.56
N LYS A 86 -5.99 3.55 3.27
CA LYS A 86 -7.31 3.72 2.66
C LYS A 86 -8.36 2.80 3.32
N LYS A 87 -7.99 1.54 3.57
CA LYS A 87 -8.86 0.57 4.25
C LYS A 87 -9.14 0.97 5.70
N ILE A 88 -8.11 1.44 6.43
CA ILE A 88 -8.24 1.93 7.80
C ILE A 88 -9.18 3.14 7.84
N ASN A 89 -8.97 4.15 6.98
CA ASN A 89 -9.83 5.33 6.92
C ASN A 89 -11.29 4.98 6.59
N THR A 90 -11.52 4.04 5.69
CA THR A 90 -12.89 3.55 5.41
C THR A 90 -13.54 2.92 6.64
N ASN A 91 -12.79 2.19 7.45
CA ASN A 91 -13.30 1.57 8.68
C ASN A 91 -13.52 2.60 9.78
N LEU A 92 -12.62 3.57 9.96
CA LEU A 92 -12.80 4.69 10.89
C LEU A 92 -14.04 5.49 10.53
N GLU A 93 -14.31 5.76 9.25
CA GLU A 93 -15.52 6.44 8.81
C GLU A 93 -16.80 5.68 9.21
N LYS A 94 -16.79 4.34 9.13
CA LYS A 94 -17.93 3.52 9.58
C LYS A 94 -18.13 3.63 11.09
N ILE A 95 -17.03 3.63 11.86
CA ILE A 95 -17.09 3.78 13.33
C ILE A 95 -17.67 5.16 13.68
N VAL A 96 -17.16 6.23 13.06
CA VAL A 96 -17.64 7.61 13.25
C VAL A 96 -19.13 7.70 12.96
N ARG A 97 -19.60 7.21 11.81
CA ARG A 97 -21.02 7.22 11.45
C ARG A 97 -21.90 6.43 12.43
N SER A 98 -21.41 5.28 12.90
CA SER A 98 -22.12 4.47 13.88
C SER A 98 -22.21 5.17 15.24
N SER A 99 -21.12 5.81 15.67
CA SER A 99 -21.08 6.58 16.92
C SER A 99 -22.02 7.80 16.89
N ILE A 100 -22.07 8.51 15.76
CA ILE A 100 -23.03 9.63 15.58
C ILE A 100 -24.46 9.12 15.66
N LYS A 101 -24.82 8.03 14.98
CA LYS A 101 -26.17 7.45 15.05
C LYS A 101 -26.55 7.00 16.47
N LEU A 102 -25.59 6.50 17.25
CA LEU A 102 -25.82 6.16 18.65
C LEU A 102 -26.00 7.42 19.51
N ALA A 103 -25.21 8.45 19.26
CA ALA A 103 -25.35 9.75 19.93
C ALA A 103 -26.75 10.37 19.69
N GLU A 104 -27.19 10.41 18.41
CA GLU A 104 -28.52 10.94 18.04
C GLU A 104 -29.66 10.24 18.77
N LYS A 105 -29.56 8.92 18.99
CA LYS A 105 -30.59 8.14 19.70
C LYS A 105 -30.57 8.31 21.24
N ASN A 106 -29.50 8.87 21.79
CA ASN A 106 -29.24 8.91 23.22
C ASN A 106 -28.92 10.31 23.72
N ILE A 107 -29.51 11.34 23.10
CA ILE A 107 -29.29 12.74 23.49
C ILE A 107 -29.71 12.98 24.94
N GLU A 108 -30.88 12.46 25.35
CA GLU A 108 -31.47 12.61 26.70
C GLU A 108 -31.03 11.51 27.67
N THR A 109 -30.22 10.52 27.22
CA THR A 109 -29.76 9.43 28.09
C THR A 109 -28.66 9.93 29.01
N VAL A 110 -28.95 10.10 30.30
CA VAL A 110 -27.97 10.54 31.31
C VAL A 110 -27.15 9.37 31.82
N MET A 111 -25.85 9.55 31.98
CA MET A 111 -24.94 8.60 32.59
C MET A 111 -23.93 9.30 33.51
N PRO A 112 -23.33 8.58 34.49
CA PRO A 112 -22.29 9.16 35.33
C PRO A 112 -21.03 9.39 34.52
N GLY A 113 -20.44 10.57 34.63
CA GLY A 113 -19.06 10.82 34.23
C GLY A 113 -18.10 10.35 35.31
N PHE A 114 -16.86 10.03 34.92
CA PHE A 114 -15.83 9.54 35.82
C PHE A 114 -14.52 10.31 35.67
N THR A 115 -13.86 10.60 36.80
CA THR A 115 -12.46 11.05 36.86
C THR A 115 -11.74 10.23 37.91
N HIS A 116 -10.53 9.76 37.62
CA HIS A 116 -9.74 8.93 38.53
C HIS A 116 -10.52 7.73 39.12
N LEU A 117 -11.38 7.09 38.30
CA LEU A 117 -12.27 5.99 38.68
C LEU A 117 -13.33 6.36 39.73
N LYS A 118 -13.55 7.65 39.99
CA LYS A 118 -14.59 8.17 40.89
C LYS A 118 -15.69 8.88 40.09
N ASN A 119 -16.91 8.84 40.61
CA ASN A 119 -18.03 9.57 40.03
C ASN A 119 -17.73 11.08 40.01
N ALA A 120 -17.96 11.67 38.87
CA ALA A 120 -17.90 13.11 38.62
C ALA A 120 -19.30 13.63 38.21
N GLN A 121 -19.37 14.72 37.45
CA GLN A 121 -20.64 15.26 36.98
C GLN A 121 -21.34 14.30 36.00
N PRO A 122 -22.70 14.34 35.96
CA PRO A 122 -23.48 13.60 34.97
C PRO A 122 -23.19 14.15 33.55
N ILE A 123 -23.18 13.26 32.57
CA ILE A 123 -23.05 13.58 31.15
C ILE A 123 -24.13 12.85 30.36
N SER A 124 -24.43 13.28 29.12
CA SER A 124 -25.25 12.47 28.24
C SER A 124 -24.41 11.37 27.56
N LEU A 125 -25.06 10.25 27.27
CA LEU A 125 -24.45 9.18 26.50
C LEU A 125 -24.05 9.67 25.08
N ALA A 126 -24.81 10.61 24.51
CA ALA A 126 -24.48 11.30 23.28
C ALA A 126 -23.14 12.04 23.39
N HIS A 127 -22.92 12.80 24.46
CA HIS A 127 -21.65 13.50 24.69
C HIS A 127 -20.47 12.53 24.74
N TYR A 128 -20.65 11.40 25.43
CA TYR A 128 -19.63 10.34 25.48
C TYR A 128 -19.26 9.82 24.08
N PHE A 129 -20.23 9.47 23.24
CA PHE A 129 -19.94 9.01 21.88
C PHE A 129 -19.31 10.10 21.01
N MET A 130 -19.73 11.34 21.13
CA MET A 130 -19.17 12.46 20.37
C MET A 130 -17.70 12.73 20.71
N ALA A 131 -17.27 12.49 21.95
CA ALA A 131 -15.84 12.56 22.31
C ALA A 131 -15.01 11.56 21.48
N TYR A 132 -15.50 10.34 21.28
CA TYR A 132 -14.82 9.34 20.42
C TYR A 132 -14.88 9.71 18.94
N VAL A 133 -15.97 10.29 18.47
CA VAL A 133 -16.05 10.83 17.10
C VAL A 133 -14.90 11.81 16.82
N GLU A 134 -14.65 12.73 17.75
CA GLU A 134 -13.57 13.71 17.62
C GLU A 134 -12.18 13.07 17.69
N ILE A 135 -11.99 12.02 18.50
CA ILE A 135 -10.76 11.24 18.54
C ILE A 135 -10.50 10.56 17.18
N PHE A 136 -11.47 9.82 16.65
CA PHE A 136 -11.33 9.11 15.39
C PHE A 136 -11.17 10.04 14.18
N ARG A 137 -11.80 11.22 14.18
CA ARG A 137 -11.59 12.23 13.13
C ARG A 137 -10.16 12.76 13.14
N ARG A 138 -9.56 12.98 14.29
CA ARG A 138 -8.15 13.36 14.38
C ARG A 138 -7.23 12.25 13.88
N ASP A 139 -7.56 10.99 14.15
CA ASP A 139 -6.79 9.85 13.62
C ASP A 139 -6.90 9.74 12.10
N GLN A 140 -8.10 9.91 11.53
CA GLN A 140 -8.27 9.97 10.07
C GLN A 140 -7.37 11.05 9.44
N LYS A 141 -7.32 12.23 10.04
CA LYS A 141 -6.46 13.33 9.56
C LYS A 141 -4.97 12.96 9.61
N ARG A 142 -4.53 12.29 10.69
CA ARG A 142 -3.14 11.79 10.80
C ARG A 142 -2.82 10.79 9.69
N PHE A 143 -3.72 9.84 9.42
CA PHE A 143 -3.53 8.86 8.35
C PHE A 143 -3.48 9.50 6.97
N ILE A 144 -4.34 10.49 6.69
CA ILE A 144 -4.33 11.23 5.42
C ILE A 144 -3.00 11.97 5.24
N ASN A 145 -2.56 12.71 6.25
CA ASN A 145 -1.29 13.45 6.20
C ASN A 145 -0.09 12.50 5.97
N ASN A 146 -0.08 11.33 6.62
CA ASN A 146 0.97 10.33 6.40
C ASN A 146 1.00 9.84 4.95
N VAL A 147 -0.14 9.65 4.31
CA VAL A 147 -0.20 9.25 2.89
C VAL A 147 0.36 10.36 1.98
N GLU A 148 0.10 11.62 2.28
CA GLU A 148 0.67 12.76 1.54
C GLU A 148 2.20 12.79 1.62
N ILE A 149 2.76 12.61 2.82
CA ILE A 149 4.22 12.54 3.04
C ILE A 149 4.83 11.35 2.30
N LEU A 150 4.14 10.20 2.27
CA LEU A 150 4.60 8.99 1.59
C LEU A 150 4.43 9.02 0.07
N ASN A 151 3.81 10.07 -0.50
CA ASN A 151 3.46 10.14 -1.92
C ASN A 151 4.65 10.46 -2.83
N GLU A 152 5.74 9.74 -2.64
CA GLU A 152 6.96 9.79 -3.44
C GLU A 152 7.29 8.42 -4.02
N CYS A 153 7.85 8.39 -5.24
CA CYS A 153 8.27 7.15 -5.90
C CYS A 153 9.79 7.05 -5.96
N PRO A 154 10.43 6.25 -5.11
CA PRO A 154 11.87 6.07 -5.13
C PRO A 154 12.34 5.22 -6.31
N LEU A 155 11.45 4.48 -6.98
CA LEU A 155 11.80 3.55 -8.03
C LEU A 155 12.54 4.24 -9.21
N GLY A 156 13.80 3.86 -9.40
CA GLY A 156 14.69 4.43 -10.40
C GLY A 156 15.87 5.20 -9.82
N VAL A 157 16.01 5.25 -8.48
CA VAL A 157 17.27 5.69 -7.85
C VAL A 157 18.34 4.60 -7.90
N ALA A 158 17.93 3.38 -8.28
CA ALA A 158 18.81 2.21 -8.34
C ALA A 158 19.55 1.97 -7.01
N ALA A 159 20.86 1.68 -7.07
CA ALA A 159 21.62 1.34 -5.87
C ALA A 159 21.93 2.56 -4.98
N LEU A 160 22.08 3.76 -5.57
CA LEU A 160 22.47 4.97 -4.84
C LEU A 160 21.78 6.22 -5.40
N SER A 161 22.25 6.74 -6.55
CA SER A 161 21.88 8.08 -7.04
C SER A 161 21.35 8.07 -8.47
N GLY A 162 20.93 6.92 -8.98
CA GLY A 162 20.39 6.76 -10.33
C GLY A 162 21.05 5.63 -11.10
N THR A 163 20.86 5.63 -12.42
CA THR A 163 21.34 4.59 -13.33
C THR A 163 21.74 5.22 -14.67
N SER A 164 22.71 4.62 -15.36
CA SER A 164 23.10 5.01 -16.72
C SER A 164 22.06 4.64 -17.79
N PHE A 165 21.09 3.78 -17.45
CA PHE A 165 20.00 3.48 -18.37
C PHE A 165 19.08 4.68 -18.54
N ASN A 166 18.71 4.98 -19.79
CA ASN A 166 17.75 6.04 -20.09
C ASN A 166 16.33 5.59 -19.69
N ILE A 167 15.95 5.79 -18.42
CA ILE A 167 14.65 5.41 -17.89
C ILE A 167 13.79 6.64 -17.55
N ASP A 168 12.51 6.61 -17.97
CA ASP A 168 11.53 7.64 -17.60
C ASP A 168 10.96 7.36 -16.19
N ARG A 169 11.48 8.07 -15.19
CA ARG A 169 11.05 7.96 -13.79
C ARG A 169 9.64 8.52 -13.60
N TYR A 170 9.28 9.60 -14.32
CA TYR A 170 7.97 10.22 -14.23
C TYR A 170 6.86 9.30 -14.78
N TYR A 171 7.12 8.58 -15.88
CA TYR A 171 6.20 7.58 -16.38
C TYR A 171 5.89 6.50 -15.34
N THR A 172 6.91 6.03 -14.63
CA THR A 172 6.76 5.01 -13.59
C THR A 172 5.94 5.54 -12.42
N SER A 173 6.25 6.74 -11.94
CA SER A 173 5.57 7.43 -10.86
C SER A 173 4.09 7.65 -11.18
N LYS A 174 3.76 8.20 -12.37
CA LYS A 174 2.38 8.44 -12.79
C LYS A 174 1.52 7.18 -12.85
N LYS A 175 2.06 6.06 -13.36
CA LYS A 175 1.30 4.79 -13.46
C LYS A 175 1.13 4.05 -12.13
N LYS A 176 2.06 4.19 -11.19
CA LYS A 176 2.04 3.43 -9.93
C LYS A 176 1.46 4.22 -8.75
N ILE A 177 1.61 5.53 -8.74
CA ILE A 177 1.29 6.36 -7.58
C ILE A 177 -0.02 7.15 -7.76
N ARG A 178 -0.43 7.48 -8.99
CA ARG A 178 -1.65 8.25 -9.29
C ARG A 178 -2.90 7.41 -9.58
N SER A 179 -2.85 6.10 -9.54
CA SER A 179 -4.00 5.22 -9.83
C SER A 179 -4.85 4.88 -8.60
N PHE A 180 -5.01 5.88 -7.68
CA PHE A 180 -5.99 5.80 -6.58
C PHE A 180 -6.63 7.16 -6.36
#